data_346b6c251fd265417e7372ca86d1ebfa
#
_entry.id   346b6c251fd265417e7372ca86d1ebfa
#
_cell.length_a   1.000
_cell.length_b   1.000
_cell.length_c   1.000
_cell.angle_alpha   90.00
_cell.angle_beta   90.00
_cell.angle_gamma   90.00
#
_symmetry.space_group_name_H-M   'P 1'
#
loop_
_entity.id
_entity.type
_entity.pdbx_description
1 polymer ?
#
loop_
_entity_poly.entity_id
_entity_poly.type
_entity_poly.pdbx_seq_one_letter_code
_entity_poly.pdbx_strand_id
1 'polypeptide(L)'
;RGLMPGLAHLYLGEEAVAYQAGACALTPGGGLYAADTGAGVALLCAEGMEDGSLLAKEVLGEAEAAERLLAWLPRLLPAWSGIWRCPGDDLQFGMLKWLDPARAERWNWERRAYLGLAFD
;
A
#
# COMPACT_ATOMS: atom_id res chain seq x y z
N ARG A 1 -8.68 -7.51 3.59
CA ARG A 1 -9.86 -6.62 3.47
C ARG A 1 -10.01 -5.63 4.62
N GLY A 2 -9.53 -5.93 5.82
CA GLY A 2 -9.65 -5.07 7.00
C GLY A 2 -8.64 -3.93 7.10
N LEU A 3 -7.60 -3.93 6.27
CA LEU A 3 -6.49 -2.99 6.39
C LEU A 3 -6.63 -1.72 5.52
N MET A 4 -7.70 -1.61 4.76
CA MET A 4 -8.04 -0.43 3.94
C MET A 4 -9.52 -0.06 4.08
N PRO A 5 -9.97 0.35 5.27
CA PRO A 5 -11.37 0.72 5.46
C PRO A 5 -11.69 1.99 4.65
N GLY A 6 -12.83 1.98 3.99
CA GLY A 6 -13.33 3.15 3.25
C GLY A 6 -12.75 3.35 1.84
N LEU A 7 -11.78 2.56 1.41
CA LEU A 7 -11.24 2.62 0.05
C LEU A 7 -11.85 1.55 -0.86
N ALA A 8 -12.04 1.88 -2.11
CA ALA A 8 -12.28 0.92 -3.18
C ALA A 8 -10.94 0.61 -3.84
N HIS A 9 -10.47 -0.61 -3.70
CA HIS A 9 -9.15 -1.04 -4.21
C HIS A 9 -9.25 -2.32 -5.04
N LEU A 10 -8.26 -2.56 -5.87
CA LEU A 10 -8.13 -3.82 -6.58
C LEU A 10 -7.79 -4.94 -5.61
N TYR A 11 -8.38 -6.11 -5.86
CA TYR A 11 -7.98 -7.33 -5.18
C TYR A 11 -6.74 -7.90 -5.87
N LEU A 12 -5.65 -7.98 -5.13
CA LEU A 12 -4.45 -8.67 -5.56
C LEU A 12 -4.51 -10.13 -5.07
N GLY A 13 -4.43 -11.06 -6.00
CA GLY A 13 -4.31 -12.48 -5.67
C GLY A 13 -2.92 -12.83 -5.12
N GLU A 14 -2.78 -14.03 -4.59
CA GLU A 14 -1.53 -14.51 -3.96
C GLU A 14 -0.32 -14.40 -4.91
N GLU A 15 -0.50 -14.72 -6.20
CA GLU A 15 0.57 -14.63 -7.20
C GLU A 15 1.06 -13.19 -7.42
N ALA A 16 0.13 -12.22 -7.47
CA ALA A 16 0.50 -10.82 -7.61
C ALA A 16 1.22 -10.27 -6.39
N VAL A 17 0.78 -10.67 -5.19
CA VAL A 17 1.46 -10.32 -3.93
C VAL A 17 2.85 -10.96 -3.86
N ALA A 18 3.00 -12.23 -4.24
CA ALA A 18 4.29 -12.91 -4.29
C ALA A 18 5.25 -12.27 -5.30
N TYR A 19 4.74 -11.86 -6.45
CA TYR A 19 5.53 -11.12 -7.44
C TYR A 19 6.06 -9.80 -6.88
N GLN A 20 5.21 -9.00 -6.27
CA GLN A 20 5.60 -7.71 -5.65
C GLN A 20 6.61 -7.92 -4.51
N ALA A 21 6.39 -8.94 -3.68
CA ALA A 21 7.33 -9.30 -2.62
C ALA A 21 8.71 -9.65 -3.19
N GLY A 22 8.75 -10.46 -4.24
CA GLY A 22 9.98 -10.85 -4.93
C GLY A 22 10.68 -9.67 -5.57
N ALA A 23 9.95 -8.81 -6.29
CA ALA A 23 10.50 -7.62 -6.93
C ALA A 23 11.11 -6.65 -5.90
N CYS A 24 10.40 -6.35 -4.83
CA CYS A 24 10.89 -5.47 -3.76
C CYS A 24 12.12 -6.06 -3.05
N ALA A 25 12.14 -7.38 -2.82
CA ALA A 25 13.24 -8.06 -2.13
C ALA A 25 14.57 -8.06 -2.92
N LEU A 26 14.53 -7.74 -4.21
CA LEU A 26 15.74 -7.57 -5.02
C LEU A 26 16.50 -6.26 -4.70
N THR A 27 15.88 -5.34 -3.99
CA THR A 27 16.45 -4.04 -3.65
C THR A 27 16.93 -4.02 -2.19
N PRO A 28 17.97 -3.24 -1.85
CA PRO A 28 18.49 -3.17 -0.49
C PRO A 28 17.44 -2.68 0.51
N GLY A 29 17.09 -3.53 1.48
CA GLY A 29 16.06 -3.23 2.47
C GLY A 29 14.63 -3.31 1.96
N GLY A 30 14.41 -3.69 0.69
CA GLY A 30 13.10 -3.90 0.11
C GLY A 30 12.46 -5.23 0.53
N GLY A 31 11.14 -5.31 0.44
CA GLY A 31 10.36 -6.51 0.75
C GLY A 31 8.96 -6.20 1.23
N LEU A 32 8.26 -7.26 1.61
CA LEU A 32 6.99 -7.19 2.32
C LEU A 32 7.23 -7.45 3.82
N TYR A 33 6.79 -6.52 4.63
CA TYR A 33 6.94 -6.57 6.08
C TYR A 33 5.56 -6.54 6.75
N ALA A 34 5.42 -7.33 7.81
CA ALA A 34 4.25 -7.30 8.67
C ALA A 34 4.71 -7.07 10.11
N ALA A 35 4.04 -6.21 10.83
CA ALA A 35 4.32 -5.94 12.22
C ALA A 35 3.05 -5.83 13.06
N ASP A 36 3.05 -6.46 14.22
CA ASP A 36 2.11 -6.12 15.29
C ASP A 36 2.69 -4.94 16.07
N THR A 37 2.01 -3.82 15.98
CA THR A 37 2.47 -2.55 16.53
C THR A 37 1.95 -2.29 17.94
N GLY A 38 1.18 -3.21 18.51
CA GLY A 38 0.43 -2.98 19.76
C GLY A 38 -0.82 -2.10 19.58
N ALA A 39 -0.96 -1.45 18.42
CA ALA A 39 -2.17 -0.74 17.99
C ALA A 39 -2.88 -1.48 16.83
N GLY A 40 -2.44 -2.69 16.55
CA GLY A 40 -2.92 -3.53 15.46
C GLY A 40 -1.80 -3.93 14.49
N VAL A 41 -2.16 -4.77 13.53
CA VAL A 41 -1.24 -5.21 12.49
C VAL A 41 -1.12 -4.15 11.41
N ALA A 42 0.11 -3.85 11.01
CA ALA A 42 0.41 -3.05 9.83
C ALA A 42 1.27 -3.86 8.86
N LEU A 43 1.06 -3.62 7.57
CA LEU A 43 1.83 -4.20 6.47
C LEU A 43 2.53 -3.08 5.71
N LEU A 44 3.73 -3.36 5.24
CA LEU A 44 4.54 -2.46 4.43
C LEU A 44 5.06 -3.20 3.21
N CYS A 45 4.86 -2.63 2.04
CA CYS A 45 5.62 -2.96 0.85
C CYS A 45 6.67 -1.88 0.63
N ALA A 46 7.95 -2.26 0.67
CA ALA A 46 9.07 -1.34 0.59
C ALA A 46 10.04 -1.70 -0.53
N GLU A 47 10.62 -0.69 -1.15
CA GLU A 47 11.66 -0.81 -2.17
C GLU A 47 12.84 0.09 -1.81
N GLY A 48 14.04 -0.47 -1.86
CA GLY A 48 15.28 0.31 -1.68
C GLY A 48 15.61 1.07 -2.95
N MET A 49 15.91 2.35 -2.82
CA MET A 49 16.25 3.23 -3.93
C MET A 49 17.77 3.28 -4.13
N GLU A 50 18.22 3.63 -5.34
CA GLU A 50 19.65 3.72 -5.68
C GLU A 50 20.43 4.73 -4.83
N ASP A 51 19.77 5.77 -4.35
CA ASP A 51 20.37 6.79 -3.49
C ASP A 51 20.46 6.37 -2.01
N GLY A 52 20.10 5.14 -1.68
CA GLY A 52 20.09 4.61 -0.32
C GLY A 52 18.85 5.00 0.50
N SER A 53 17.88 5.68 -0.09
CA SER A 53 16.59 5.91 0.54
C SER A 53 15.67 4.70 0.40
N LEU A 54 14.55 4.70 1.10
CA LEU A 54 13.52 3.67 1.04
C LEU A 54 12.21 4.28 0.54
N LEU A 55 11.59 3.62 -0.43
CA LEU A 55 10.23 3.91 -0.87
C LEU A 55 9.25 2.94 -0.20
N ALA A 56 8.41 3.45 0.70
CA ALA A 56 7.24 2.75 1.17
C ALA A 56 6.14 2.84 0.09
N LYS A 57 6.08 1.84 -0.78
CA LYS A 57 5.15 1.80 -1.92
C LYS A 57 3.70 1.71 -1.45
N GLU A 58 3.47 0.95 -0.39
CA GLU A 58 2.17 0.78 0.21
C GLU A 58 2.30 0.49 1.70
N VAL A 59 1.48 1.16 2.50
CA VAL A 59 1.33 0.89 3.94
C VAL A 59 -0.13 0.60 4.21
N LEU A 60 -0.42 -0.58 4.75
CA LEU A 60 -1.76 -1.04 5.07
C LEU A 60 -1.91 -1.18 6.58
N GLY A 61 -3.04 -0.78 7.11
CA GLY A 61 -3.37 -0.90 8.52
C GLY A 61 -4.25 0.24 8.99
N GLU A 62 -4.71 0.15 10.22
CA GLU A 62 -5.33 1.29 10.89
C GLU A 62 -4.29 2.41 11.03
N ALA A 63 -4.74 3.67 11.01
CA ALA A 63 -3.85 4.83 10.96
C ALA A 63 -2.76 4.81 12.04
N GLU A 64 -3.12 4.51 13.29
CA GLU A 64 -2.15 4.44 14.39
C GLU A 64 -1.13 3.31 14.20
N ALA A 65 -1.57 2.14 13.71
CA ALA A 65 -0.66 1.02 13.44
C ALA A 65 0.31 1.35 12.31
N ALA A 66 -0.18 1.98 11.24
CA ALA A 66 0.65 2.41 10.11
C ALA A 66 1.68 3.47 10.54
N GLU A 67 1.28 4.46 11.32
CA GLU A 67 2.18 5.50 11.86
C GLU A 67 3.28 4.90 12.74
N ARG A 68 2.93 3.96 13.62
CA ARG A 68 3.92 3.27 14.47
C ARG A 68 4.90 2.46 13.65
N LEU A 69 4.42 1.73 12.63
CA LEU A 69 5.31 0.98 11.74
C LEU A 69 6.28 1.92 11.03
N LEU A 70 5.79 3.02 10.46
CA LEU A 70 6.63 4.01 9.79
C LEU A 70 7.67 4.65 10.74
N ALA A 71 7.31 4.92 11.97
CA ALA A 71 8.23 5.44 12.99
C ALA A 71 9.35 4.44 13.35
N TRP A 72 9.13 3.14 13.17
CA TRP A 72 10.14 2.11 13.44
C TRP A 72 11.08 1.87 12.25
N LEU A 73 10.66 2.22 11.02
CA LEU A 73 11.44 1.92 9.81
C LEU A 73 12.91 2.36 9.87
N PRO A 74 13.27 3.55 10.36
CA PRO A 74 14.67 3.95 10.44
C PRO A 74 15.54 3.08 11.36
N ARG A 75 14.91 2.31 12.25
CA ARG A 75 15.58 1.37 13.16
C ARG A 75 15.65 -0.04 12.61
N LEU A 76 14.76 -0.38 11.69
CA LEU A 76 14.60 -1.73 11.16
C LEU A 76 15.31 -1.91 9.83
N LEU A 77 15.40 -0.86 9.03
CA LEU A 77 15.92 -0.91 7.67
C LEU A 77 17.10 0.05 7.49
N PRO A 78 18.09 -0.35 6.69
CA PRO A 78 19.32 0.43 6.51
C PRO A 78 19.09 1.57 5.50
N ALA A 79 18.18 2.47 5.81
CA ALA A 79 17.88 3.64 4.98
C ALA A 79 18.09 4.93 5.78
N TRP A 80 18.69 5.93 5.15
CA TRP A 80 18.91 7.25 5.75
C TRP A 80 17.69 8.17 5.62
N SER A 81 16.80 7.88 4.67
CA SER A 81 15.59 8.63 4.36
C SER A 81 14.52 7.70 3.82
N GLY A 82 13.27 8.09 3.92
CA GLY A 82 12.13 7.35 3.39
C GLY A 82 11.11 8.25 2.73
N ILE A 83 10.53 7.74 1.65
CA ILE A 83 9.38 8.34 0.96
C ILE A 83 8.19 7.41 1.18
N TRP A 84 7.09 7.97 1.59
CA TRP A 84 5.86 7.23 1.78
C TRP A 84 4.80 7.64 0.77
N ARG A 85 4.30 6.69 0.00
CA ARG A 85 3.10 6.87 -0.82
C ARG A 85 1.87 6.68 0.05
N CYS A 86 0.98 7.65 0.03
CA CYS A 86 -0.32 7.57 0.70
C CYS A 86 -1.46 7.80 -0.30
N PRO A 87 -2.67 7.29 -0.01
CA PRO A 87 -3.84 7.64 -0.80
C PRO A 87 -4.06 9.15 -0.83
N GLY A 88 -4.29 9.70 -2.02
CA GLY A 88 -4.57 11.11 -2.26
C GLY A 88 -5.71 11.31 -3.24
N ASP A 89 -6.10 12.55 -3.45
CA ASP A 89 -7.20 12.92 -4.35
C ASP A 89 -6.71 13.75 -5.56
N ASP A 90 -5.41 13.97 -5.67
CA ASP A 90 -4.84 14.99 -6.55
C ASP A 90 -4.69 14.53 -8.00
N LEU A 91 -4.81 13.24 -8.26
CA LEU A 91 -4.56 12.66 -9.57
C LEU A 91 -5.73 11.81 -10.04
N GLN A 92 -6.32 12.18 -11.17
CA GLN A 92 -7.22 11.30 -11.90
C GLN A 92 -6.39 10.28 -12.69
N PHE A 93 -6.44 9.01 -12.29
CA PHE A 93 -5.60 7.96 -12.86
C PHE A 93 -6.38 6.86 -13.60
N GLY A 94 -7.70 6.93 -13.65
CA GLY A 94 -8.51 5.91 -14.28
C GLY A 94 -9.90 6.37 -14.68
N MET A 95 -10.51 5.56 -15.54
CA MET A 95 -11.91 5.67 -15.93
C MET A 95 -12.63 4.39 -15.59
N LEU A 96 -13.89 4.49 -15.17
CA LEU A 96 -14.74 3.35 -14.87
C LEU A 96 -15.92 3.33 -15.82
N LYS A 97 -16.17 2.19 -16.45
CA LYS A 97 -17.38 1.91 -17.22
C LYS A 97 -18.11 0.73 -16.59
N TRP A 98 -19.31 0.97 -16.15
CA TRP A 98 -20.17 -0.09 -15.65
C TRP A 98 -20.73 -0.90 -16.79
N LEU A 99 -20.60 -2.23 -16.71
CA LEU A 99 -21.22 -3.17 -17.63
C LEU A 99 -22.55 -3.70 -17.09
N ASP A 100 -22.77 -3.55 -15.80
CA ASP A 100 -23.99 -3.92 -15.08
C ASP A 100 -24.59 -2.69 -14.39
N PRO A 101 -25.68 -2.12 -14.90
CA PRO A 101 -26.33 -0.95 -14.32
C PRO A 101 -26.77 -1.16 -12.87
N ALA A 102 -27.25 -2.35 -12.51
CA ALA A 102 -27.70 -2.65 -11.16
C ALA A 102 -26.54 -2.64 -10.13
N ARG A 103 -25.32 -2.92 -10.57
CA ARG A 103 -24.13 -2.74 -9.72
C ARG A 103 -23.75 -1.28 -9.60
N ALA A 104 -23.88 -0.50 -10.67
CA ALA A 104 -23.62 0.93 -10.65
C ALA A 104 -24.50 1.67 -9.64
N GLU A 105 -25.80 1.35 -9.61
CA GLU A 105 -26.75 1.95 -8.66
C GLU A 105 -26.44 1.65 -7.19
N ARG A 106 -25.84 0.48 -6.92
CA ARG A 106 -25.49 0.05 -5.56
C ARG A 106 -24.09 0.46 -5.13
N TRP A 107 -23.33 1.08 -6.02
CA TRP A 107 -21.97 1.50 -5.72
C TRP A 107 -21.94 2.71 -4.80
N ASN A 108 -21.12 2.65 -3.77
CA ASN A 108 -20.89 3.81 -2.90
C ASN A 108 -19.85 4.74 -3.54
N TRP A 109 -20.32 5.81 -4.16
CA TRP A 109 -19.50 6.83 -4.82
C TRP A 109 -18.68 7.71 -3.86
N GLU A 110 -18.95 7.65 -2.56
CA GLU A 110 -18.13 8.32 -1.55
C GLU A 110 -16.81 7.57 -1.27
N ARG A 111 -16.73 6.30 -1.68
CA ARG A 111 -15.51 5.53 -1.56
C ARG A 111 -14.47 6.02 -2.57
N ARG A 112 -13.34 6.43 -2.04
CA ARG A 112 -12.17 6.78 -2.87
C ARG A 112 -11.59 5.53 -3.52
N ALA A 113 -11.23 5.64 -4.79
CA ALA A 113 -10.51 4.59 -5.48
C ALA A 113 -9.02 4.66 -5.12
N TYR A 114 -8.44 3.49 -4.89
CA TYR A 114 -7.02 3.34 -4.61
C TYR A 114 -6.45 2.16 -5.38
N LEU A 115 -5.41 2.39 -6.15
CA LEU A 115 -4.79 1.33 -6.97
C LEU A 115 -3.58 0.68 -6.30
N GLY A 116 -2.89 1.42 -5.42
CA GLY A 116 -1.75 0.89 -4.68
C GLY A 116 -0.73 0.20 -5.58
N LEU A 117 -0.38 -1.02 -5.25
CA LEU A 117 0.58 -1.83 -6.00
C LEU A 117 0.10 -2.31 -7.38
N ALA A 118 -1.11 -2.01 -7.79
CA ALA A 118 -1.67 -2.53 -9.05
C ALA A 118 -0.95 -2.02 -10.31
N PHE A 119 -0.17 -0.94 -10.18
CA PHE A 119 0.60 -0.34 -11.26
C PHE A 119 2.12 -0.29 -11.04
N ASP A 120 2.60 -0.96 -10.02
CA ASP A 120 4.04 -1.01 -9.73
C ASP A 120 4.73 -2.23 -10.36
#